data_e062cccde59c963f071fd1029780f1b8
#
_entry.id   e062cccde59c963f071fd1029780f1b8
#
_cell.length_a   1.000
_cell.length_b   1.000
_cell.length_c   1.000
_cell.angle_alpha   90.00
_cell.angle_beta   90.00
_cell.angle_gamma   90.00
#
_symmetry.space_group_name_H-M   'P 1'
#
loop_
_entity.id
_entity.type
_entity.pdbx_description
1 polymer ?
#
loop_
_entity_poly.entity_id
_entity_poly.type
_entity_poly.pdbx_seq_one_letter_code
_entity_poly.pdbx_strand_id
1 'polypeptide(L)'
;MDETEEVKAEQPEQPQEQPPAGEQQPQEAVPLDVYALLNYALALMRDFAWQAMGLVPNAATGKVERSLEQAQVAIDAASFLAEKLEPTLSEAERPRLRSMISDLKINFLQQKAKGG
;
A
#
# COMPACT_ATOMS: atom_id res chain seq x y z
N MET A 1 31.72 23.55 16.63
CA MET A 1 31.45 23.59 16.04
C MET A 1 31.20 23.52 15.84
N ASP A 2 30.94 23.39 15.92
CA ASP A 2 30.55 23.27 15.50
C ASP A 2 30.14 22.89 15.41
N GLU A 3 29.81 22.83 15.51
CA GLU A 3 29.37 22.52 15.19
C GLU A 3 28.79 22.14 15.03
N THR A 4 29.21 22.19 15.37
CA THR A 4 28.56 21.90 15.02
C THR A 4 28.03 21.58 14.85
N GLU A 5 27.86 21.46 14.82
CA GLU A 5 27.17 21.16 14.37
C GLU A 5 26.72 20.64 13.99
N GLU A 6 26.85 20.56 14.01
CA GLU A 6 26.26 20.03 13.46
C GLU A 6 25.76 19.39 13.30
N VAL A 7 26.33 19.27 13.60
CA VAL A 7 25.61 18.70 13.15
C VAL A 7 25.03 18.27 13.09
N LYS A 8 25.06 17.97 13.19
CA LYS A 8 24.30 17.59 12.78
C LYS A 8 23.92 17.07 12.25
N ALA A 9 24.07 16.90 12.41
CA ALA A 9 23.44 16.53 11.61
C ALA A 9 23.17 15.93 11.44
N GLU A 10 23.02 15.76 11.36
CA GLU A 10 22.44 15.20 10.89
C GLU A 10 21.86 14.56 10.74
N GLN A 11 22.07 14.20 10.98
CA GLN A 11 21.31 13.70 10.57
C GLN A 11 20.84 13.17 10.19
N PRO A 12 20.87 12.86 10.45
CA PRO A 12 20.14 12.46 9.82
C PRO A 12 19.57 12.03 9.73
N GLU A 13 19.31 11.63 9.62
CA GLU A 13 18.49 11.40 9.15
C GLU A 13 17.80 10.84 9.09
N GLN A 14 17.78 10.56 9.37
CA GLN A 14 16.92 10.24 9.05
C GLN A 14 16.20 9.92 8.80
N PRO A 15 16.20 9.54 9.15
CA PRO A 15 15.25 9.47 8.76
C PRO A 15 14.56 9.40 8.94
N GLN A 16 14.40 9.24 8.93
CA GLN A 16 13.61 9.52 8.74
C GLN A 16 12.91 9.61 8.67
N GLU A 17 12.96 9.33 8.92
CA GLU A 17 12.16 9.71 8.66
C GLU A 17 11.42 10.10 8.75
N GLN A 18 11.55 9.90 9.05
CA GLN A 18 10.74 10.49 8.90
C GLN A 18 10.33 11.07 8.92
N PRO A 19 10.27 11.08 9.30
CA PRO A 19 9.71 11.80 9.18
C PRO A 19 9.50 12.13 9.47
N PRO A 20 9.52 12.17 9.63
CA PRO A 20 9.01 12.73 9.68
C PRO A 20 8.63 13.08 9.95
N ALA A 21 8.66 12.71 10.22
CA ALA A 21 7.97 13.35 10.20
C ALA A 21 7.86 14.09 10.50
N GLY A 22 7.90 14.12 10.56
CA GLY A 22 7.42 14.91 10.41
C GLY A 22 7.56 15.59 10.85
N GLU A 23 7.75 15.71 10.72
CA GLU A 23 7.47 16.51 10.83
C GLU A 23 7.06 17.01 10.99
N GLN A 24 7.13 16.95 11.02
CA GLN A 24 6.31 17.50 11.04
C GLN A 24 5.67 18.38 11.30
N GLN A 25 5.31 18.44 11.03
CA GLN A 25 4.55 19.26 11.17
C GLN A 25 3.84 19.39 12.02
N PRO A 26 3.64 20.24 12.34
CA PRO A 26 2.81 20.16 13.24
C PRO A 26 1.61 20.28 12.73
N GLN A 27 1.24 19.69 12.09
CA GLN A 27 0.05 19.76 11.73
C GLN A 27 -0.83 19.29 12.69
N GLU A 28 -2.00 19.55 12.60
CA GLU A 28 -2.94 19.12 13.42
C GLU A 28 -2.98 17.68 13.46
N ALA A 29 -2.99 17.11 14.58
CA ALA A 29 -3.07 15.69 14.72
C ALA A 29 -4.42 15.24 14.25
N VAL A 30 -4.44 14.39 13.28
CA VAL A 30 -5.66 13.79 12.79
C VAL A 30 -5.81 12.44 13.49
N PRO A 31 -6.89 12.22 14.23
CA PRO A 31 -7.03 10.93 14.91
C PRO A 31 -7.02 9.79 13.93
N LEU A 32 -6.33 8.75 14.28
CA LEU A 32 -6.31 7.53 13.47
C LEU A 32 -7.64 6.82 13.69
N ASP A 33 -8.35 6.53 12.63
CA ASP A 33 -9.59 5.79 12.76
C ASP A 33 -9.54 4.55 11.90
N VAL A 34 -10.58 3.73 12.04
CA VAL A 34 -10.58 2.44 11.37
C VAL A 34 -10.55 2.60 9.85
N TYR A 35 -11.18 3.65 9.33
CA TYR A 35 -11.21 3.80 7.87
C TYR A 35 -9.84 4.16 7.32
N ALA A 36 -9.07 4.95 8.06
CA ALA A 36 -7.70 5.23 7.68
C ALA A 36 -6.87 3.96 7.69
N LEU A 37 -7.07 3.11 8.69
CA LEU A 37 -6.38 1.82 8.77
C LEU A 37 -6.79 0.90 7.61
N LEU A 38 -8.08 0.88 7.29
CA LEU A 38 -8.56 0.05 6.19
C LEU A 38 -7.97 0.49 4.86
N ASN A 39 -7.86 1.81 4.65
CA ASN A 39 -7.24 2.32 3.44
C ASN A 39 -5.78 1.90 3.34
N TYR A 40 -5.06 2.01 4.44
CA TYR A 40 -3.67 1.62 4.47
C TYR A 40 -3.52 0.13 4.19
N ALA A 41 -4.35 -0.68 4.85
CA ALA A 41 -4.32 -2.13 4.65
C ALA A 41 -4.66 -2.49 3.21
N LEU A 42 -5.65 -1.80 2.63
CA LEU A 42 -6.03 -2.04 1.25
C LEU A 42 -4.88 -1.78 0.30
N ALA A 43 -4.17 -0.66 0.51
CA ALA A 43 -3.03 -0.33 -0.33
C ALA A 43 -1.94 -1.40 -0.24
N LEU A 44 -1.69 -1.91 0.97
CA LEU A 44 -0.71 -2.96 1.15
C LEU A 44 -1.12 -4.26 0.44
N MET A 45 -2.38 -4.63 0.57
CA MET A 45 -2.85 -5.85 -0.08
C MET A 45 -2.84 -5.73 -1.59
N ARG A 46 -3.23 -4.56 -2.09
CA ARG A 46 -3.20 -4.30 -3.52
C ARG A 46 -1.77 -4.44 -4.07
N ASP A 47 -0.83 -3.77 -3.42
CA ASP A 47 0.54 -3.78 -3.91
C ASP A 47 1.15 -5.17 -3.80
N PHE A 48 0.87 -5.86 -2.71
CA PHE A 48 1.36 -7.22 -2.56
C PHE A 48 0.76 -8.16 -3.62
N ALA A 49 -0.51 -7.97 -3.94
CA ALA A 49 -1.16 -8.81 -4.94
C ALA A 49 -0.45 -8.71 -6.29
N TRP A 50 -0.08 -7.49 -6.71
CA TRP A 50 0.65 -7.32 -7.96
C TRP A 50 2.00 -8.01 -7.92
N GLN A 51 2.69 -7.93 -6.79
CA GLN A 51 3.97 -8.62 -6.63
C GLN A 51 3.78 -10.12 -6.68
N ALA A 52 2.78 -10.63 -5.97
CA ALA A 52 2.56 -12.07 -5.89
C ALA A 52 2.07 -12.66 -7.21
N MET A 53 1.46 -11.84 -8.07
CA MET A 53 1.11 -12.29 -9.41
C MET A 53 2.33 -12.36 -10.33
N GLY A 54 3.46 -11.85 -9.88
CA GLY A 54 4.68 -11.85 -10.68
C GLY A 54 4.73 -10.74 -11.70
N LEU A 55 3.90 -9.70 -11.53
CA LEU A 55 3.82 -8.62 -12.49
C LEU A 55 4.70 -7.43 -12.15
N VAL A 56 5.11 -7.32 -10.88
CA VAL A 56 6.06 -6.31 -10.46
C VAL A 56 7.05 -6.96 -9.50
N PRO A 57 8.26 -6.39 -9.36
CA PRO A 57 9.24 -6.97 -8.45
C PRO A 57 8.81 -6.85 -6.99
N ASN A 58 9.25 -7.80 -6.20
CA ASN A 58 9.05 -7.75 -4.75
C ASN A 58 9.83 -6.57 -4.21
N ALA A 59 9.17 -5.73 -3.42
CA ALA A 59 9.79 -4.50 -2.94
C ALA A 59 10.98 -4.78 -2.02
N ALA A 60 10.95 -5.90 -1.30
CA ALA A 60 12.02 -6.21 -0.36
C ALA A 60 13.24 -6.82 -1.04
N THR A 61 13.03 -7.65 -2.08
CA THR A 61 14.12 -8.39 -2.69
C THR A 61 14.53 -7.87 -4.06
N GLY A 62 13.69 -7.06 -4.68
CA GLY A 62 13.92 -6.59 -6.04
C GLY A 62 13.73 -7.65 -7.11
N LYS A 63 13.29 -8.83 -6.72
CA LYS A 63 13.12 -9.94 -7.66
C LYS A 63 11.65 -10.15 -7.97
N VAL A 64 11.39 -10.63 -9.18
CA VAL A 64 10.04 -11.01 -9.58
C VAL A 64 9.79 -12.41 -9.06
N GLU A 65 8.81 -12.54 -8.18
CA GLU A 65 8.43 -13.82 -7.60
C GLU A 65 6.95 -14.00 -7.78
N ARG A 66 6.53 -15.24 -7.92
CA ARG A 66 5.14 -15.50 -8.22
C ARG A 66 4.59 -16.53 -7.25
N SER A 67 3.48 -16.20 -6.61
CA SER A 67 2.74 -17.11 -5.77
C SER A 67 1.27 -16.80 -5.96
N LEU A 68 0.61 -17.51 -6.83
CA LEU A 68 -0.81 -17.27 -7.09
C LEU A 68 -1.66 -17.55 -5.89
N GLU A 69 -1.23 -18.50 -5.05
CA GLU A 69 -1.95 -18.77 -3.82
C GLU A 69 -2.00 -17.56 -2.92
N GLN A 70 -0.85 -16.92 -2.72
CA GLN A 70 -0.80 -15.71 -1.88
C GLN A 70 -1.48 -14.53 -2.56
N ALA A 71 -1.38 -14.45 -3.87
CA ALA A 71 -2.08 -13.41 -4.62
C ALA A 71 -3.59 -13.51 -4.39
N GLN A 72 -4.12 -14.74 -4.40
CA GLN A 72 -5.54 -14.93 -4.18
C GLN A 72 -5.95 -14.44 -2.79
N VAL A 73 -5.16 -14.77 -1.78
CA VAL A 73 -5.45 -14.34 -0.42
C VAL A 73 -5.44 -12.82 -0.33
N ALA A 74 -4.44 -12.19 -0.95
CA ALA A 74 -4.33 -10.73 -0.92
C ALA A 74 -5.50 -10.07 -1.63
N ILE A 75 -5.93 -10.62 -2.75
CA ILE A 75 -7.06 -10.07 -3.50
C ILE A 75 -8.36 -10.23 -2.73
N ASP A 76 -8.54 -11.38 -2.09
CA ASP A 76 -9.73 -11.59 -1.28
C ASP A 76 -9.77 -10.61 -0.12
N ALA A 77 -8.62 -10.40 0.53
CA ALA A 77 -8.54 -9.42 1.62
C ALA A 77 -8.82 -8.02 1.10
N ALA A 78 -8.24 -7.67 -0.05
CA ALA A 78 -8.47 -6.34 -0.64
C ALA A 78 -9.94 -6.13 -0.96
N SER A 79 -10.61 -7.16 -1.48
CA SER A 79 -12.04 -7.08 -1.80
C SER A 79 -12.86 -6.82 -0.54
N PHE A 80 -12.52 -7.52 0.54
CA PHE A 80 -13.23 -7.35 1.80
C PHE A 80 -13.04 -5.93 2.33
N LEU A 81 -11.79 -5.45 2.31
CA LEU A 81 -11.48 -4.10 2.78
C LEU A 81 -12.20 -3.05 1.94
N ALA A 82 -12.23 -3.25 0.63
CA ALA A 82 -12.92 -2.33 -0.27
C ALA A 82 -14.41 -2.25 0.06
N GLU A 83 -15.01 -3.40 0.36
CA GLU A 83 -16.41 -3.44 0.72
C GLU A 83 -16.70 -2.60 1.94
N LYS A 84 -15.82 -2.66 2.93
CA LYS A 84 -15.98 -1.89 4.16
C LYS A 84 -15.76 -0.41 3.93
N LEU A 85 -14.94 -0.05 2.96
CA LEU A 85 -14.63 1.35 2.69
C LEU A 85 -15.65 2.02 1.77
N GLU A 86 -16.32 1.25 0.94
CA GLU A 86 -17.18 1.81 -0.08
C GLU A 86 -18.23 2.80 0.46
N PRO A 87 -18.91 2.50 1.59
CA PRO A 87 -19.91 3.44 2.09
C PRO A 87 -19.35 4.79 2.53
N THR A 88 -18.03 4.88 2.75
CA THR A 88 -17.42 6.14 3.17
C THR A 88 -16.98 7.00 1.99
N LEU A 89 -17.09 6.47 0.77
CA LEU A 89 -16.59 7.15 -0.41
C LEU A 89 -17.67 7.94 -1.11
N SER A 90 -17.24 8.96 -1.85
CA SER A 90 -18.15 9.73 -2.69
C SER A 90 -18.55 8.89 -3.89
N GLU A 91 -19.58 9.36 -4.60
CA GLU A 91 -20.02 8.67 -5.81
C GLU A 91 -18.93 8.61 -6.86
N ALA A 92 -18.07 9.61 -6.90
CA ALA A 92 -16.99 9.62 -7.88
C ALA A 92 -15.88 8.64 -7.51
N GLU A 93 -15.68 8.42 -6.21
CA GLU A 93 -14.62 7.54 -5.75
C GLU A 93 -14.97 6.06 -5.82
N ARG A 94 -16.25 5.74 -5.69
CA ARG A 94 -16.65 4.33 -5.69
C ARG A 94 -16.28 3.57 -6.96
N PRO A 95 -16.52 4.13 -8.15
CA PRO A 95 -16.14 3.42 -9.37
C PRO A 95 -14.64 3.16 -9.44
N ARG A 96 -13.83 4.09 -8.92
CA ARG A 96 -12.38 3.92 -8.95
C ARG A 96 -11.96 2.75 -8.08
N LEU A 97 -12.57 2.63 -6.91
CA LEU A 97 -12.27 1.53 -6.01
C LEU A 97 -12.68 0.21 -6.65
N ARG A 98 -13.86 0.17 -7.23
CA ARG A 98 -14.36 -1.05 -7.89
C ARG A 98 -13.48 -1.45 -9.07
N SER A 99 -13.03 -0.46 -9.83
CA SER A 99 -12.13 -0.73 -10.96
C SER A 99 -10.81 -1.32 -10.48
N MET A 100 -10.29 -0.78 -9.41
CA MET A 100 -9.03 -1.28 -8.88
C MET A 100 -9.15 -2.75 -8.47
N ILE A 101 -10.24 -3.10 -7.79
CA ILE A 101 -10.47 -4.50 -7.40
C ILE A 101 -10.70 -5.38 -8.63
N SER A 102 -11.46 -4.88 -9.61
CA SER A 102 -11.70 -5.63 -10.86
C SER A 102 -10.39 -5.90 -11.58
N ASP A 103 -9.51 -4.91 -11.64
CA ASP A 103 -8.22 -5.07 -12.31
C ASP A 103 -7.40 -6.16 -11.65
N LEU A 104 -7.40 -6.21 -10.32
CA LEU A 104 -6.69 -7.26 -9.60
C LEU A 104 -7.24 -8.63 -9.98
N LYS A 105 -8.56 -8.77 -9.99
CA LYS A 105 -9.19 -10.05 -10.28
C LYS A 105 -8.97 -10.49 -11.72
N ILE A 106 -9.07 -9.55 -12.66
CA ILE A 106 -8.87 -9.85 -14.07
C ILE A 106 -7.43 -10.30 -14.30
N ASN A 107 -6.48 -9.57 -13.75
CA ASN A 107 -5.07 -9.93 -13.93
C ASN A 107 -4.76 -11.26 -13.26
N PHE A 108 -5.38 -11.53 -12.11
CA PHE A 108 -5.19 -12.81 -11.46
C PHE A 108 -5.65 -13.96 -12.36
N LEU A 109 -6.83 -13.81 -12.95
CA LEU A 109 -7.35 -14.86 -13.84
C LEU A 109 -6.47 -15.06 -15.06
N GLN A 110 -5.92 -13.95 -15.60
CA GLN A 110 -5.02 -14.05 -16.73
C GLN A 110 -3.74 -14.78 -16.37
N GLN A 111 -3.20 -14.49 -15.19
CA GLN A 111 -1.99 -15.18 -14.75
C GLN A 111 -2.24 -16.64 -14.48
N LYS A 112 -3.42 -16.95 -13.91
CA LYS A 112 -3.78 -18.32 -13.64
C LYS A 112 -3.93 -19.10 -14.95
N ALA A 113 -4.49 -18.46 -15.97
CA ALA A 113 -4.67 -19.10 -17.27
C ALA A 113 -3.35 -19.40 -17.95
N LYS A 114 -2.29 -18.69 -17.58
CA LYS A 114 -0.96 -18.90 -18.15
C LYS A 114 -0.24 -20.06 -17.52
N GLY A 115 -0.94 -20.86 -16.73
CA GLY A 115 -0.34 -22.04 -16.18
C GLY A 115 0.43 -21.78 -14.90
N GLY A 116 -0.03 -20.82 -14.19
CA GLY A 116 0.61 -20.57 -12.92
C GLY A 116 0.20 -21.57 -11.85
#